data_44ab3b808e85e8f008afc0e707c6b96d
#
_entry.id   44ab3b808e85e8f008afc0e707c6b96d
#
_cell.length_a   1.000
_cell.length_b   1.000
_cell.length_c   1.000
_cell.angle_alpha   90.00
_cell.angle_beta   90.00
_cell.angle_gamma   90.00
#
_symmetry.space_group_name_H-M   'P 1'
#
loop_
_entity.id
_entity.type
_entity.pdbx_description
1 polymer ?
#
loop_
_entity_poly.entity_id
_entity_poly.type
_entity_poly.pdbx_seq_one_letter_code
_entity_poly.pdbx_strand_id
1 'polypeptide(L)'
;MKEEKMKNKYPKMTFKNLAEMKEYMKYWQHVLCLEHWFIEPRLVDELKDTDGDDCWGLNTNEQVNRVATVSIRKFMPGRDDVAPKKYCAEQILVHELLHCNYNWLQKDYKDHAAAYFDIKDHQQVELMAEALIMAKYNLKRDFFYNKKD
;
A
#
# COMPACT_ATOMS: atom_id res chain seq x y z
N MET A 1 -21.18 -14.26 2.56
CA MET A 1 -21.00 -14.74 1.18
C MET A 1 -19.82 -14.12 0.43
N LYS A 2 -19.53 -12.86 0.60
CA LYS A 2 -18.33 -12.24 -0.01
C LYS A 2 -17.03 -12.51 0.76
N GLU A 3 -17.08 -12.88 2.02
CA GLU A 3 -15.92 -13.23 2.84
C GLU A 3 -15.32 -14.59 2.50
N GLU A 4 -16.09 -15.52 1.97
CA GLU A 4 -15.58 -16.85 1.61
C GLU A 4 -14.66 -16.88 0.40
N LYS A 5 -14.77 -15.89 -0.52
CA LYS A 5 -13.92 -15.83 -1.71
C LYS A 5 -12.50 -15.33 -1.45
N MET A 6 -12.23 -14.74 -0.28
CA MET A 6 -10.90 -14.21 0.08
C MET A 6 -10.13 -15.10 1.05
N LYS A 7 -10.48 -16.37 1.18
CA LYS A 7 -9.73 -17.36 1.98
C LYS A 7 -8.47 -17.87 1.27
N ASN A 8 -7.71 -16.97 0.68
CA ASN A 8 -6.38 -17.34 0.20
C ASN A 8 -5.45 -17.56 1.40
N LYS A 9 -4.63 -18.59 1.32
CA LYS A 9 -3.63 -18.91 2.34
C LYS A 9 -2.50 -17.88 2.41
N TYR A 10 -2.27 -17.17 1.32
CA TYR A 10 -1.18 -16.20 1.17
C TYR A 10 -1.69 -14.89 0.61
N PRO A 11 -1.01 -13.77 0.88
CA PRO A 11 -1.37 -12.49 0.30
C PRO A 11 -1.22 -12.50 -1.22
N LYS A 12 -1.98 -11.61 -1.86
CA LYS A 12 -1.90 -11.43 -3.32
C LYS A 12 -0.59 -10.76 -3.68
N MET A 13 0.27 -11.48 -4.37
CA MET A 13 1.59 -10.99 -4.75
C MET A 13 1.54 -10.03 -5.95
N THR A 14 0.65 -10.31 -6.92
CA THR A 14 0.43 -9.45 -8.10
C THR A 14 -1.06 -9.39 -8.42
N PHE A 15 -1.56 -8.21 -8.81
CA PHE A 15 -2.92 -8.08 -9.34
C PHE A 15 -2.92 -8.36 -10.84
N LYS A 16 -3.79 -9.26 -11.28
CA LYS A 16 -3.96 -9.62 -12.70
C LYS A 16 -4.51 -8.45 -13.52
N ASN A 17 -5.44 -7.73 -12.93
CA ASN A 17 -6.14 -6.61 -13.57
C ASN A 17 -6.73 -5.68 -12.52
N LEU A 18 -7.28 -4.57 -13.00
CA LEU A 18 -7.89 -3.55 -12.13
C LEU A 18 -9.10 -4.09 -11.36
N ALA A 19 -9.88 -4.99 -11.94
CA ALA A 19 -11.05 -5.58 -11.27
C ALA A 19 -10.64 -6.38 -10.03
N GLU A 20 -9.58 -7.15 -10.11
CA GLU A 20 -9.02 -7.88 -8.98
C GLU A 20 -8.51 -6.92 -7.90
N MET A 21 -7.77 -5.88 -8.29
CA MET A 21 -7.31 -4.86 -7.35
C MET A 21 -8.48 -4.19 -6.61
N LYS A 22 -9.57 -3.88 -7.32
CA LYS A 22 -10.78 -3.30 -6.72
C LYS A 22 -11.42 -4.21 -5.67
N GLU A 23 -11.43 -5.52 -5.88
CA GLU A 23 -11.96 -6.48 -4.91
C GLU A 23 -11.16 -6.44 -3.59
N TYR A 24 -9.83 -6.48 -3.68
CA TYR A 24 -8.95 -6.38 -2.53
C TYR A 24 -9.05 -5.01 -1.85
N MET A 25 -9.12 -3.94 -2.64
CA MET A 25 -9.28 -2.59 -2.11
C MET A 25 -10.57 -2.45 -1.30
N LYS A 26 -11.68 -3.01 -1.78
CA LYS A 26 -12.97 -2.97 -1.09
C LYS A 26 -12.90 -3.65 0.27
N TYR A 27 -12.27 -4.82 0.35
CA TYR A 27 -12.04 -5.54 1.60
C TYR A 27 -11.23 -4.69 2.58
N TRP A 28 -10.10 -4.14 2.14
CA TRP A 28 -9.21 -3.38 3.00
C TRP A 28 -9.79 -2.01 3.38
N GLN A 29 -10.56 -1.36 2.51
CA GLN A 29 -11.31 -0.15 2.88
C GLN A 29 -12.24 -0.42 4.06
N HIS A 30 -12.90 -1.57 4.06
CA HIS A 30 -13.76 -1.97 5.18
C HIS A 30 -12.95 -2.21 6.45
N VAL A 31 -11.89 -2.99 6.38
CA VAL A 31 -11.02 -3.29 7.54
C VAL A 31 -10.41 -2.03 8.13
N LEU A 32 -10.01 -1.08 7.29
CA LEU A 32 -9.37 0.17 7.69
C LEU A 32 -10.36 1.30 8.01
N CYS A 33 -11.66 1.02 7.99
CA CYS A 33 -12.73 2.00 8.21
C CYS A 33 -12.66 3.20 7.26
N LEU A 34 -12.40 2.92 5.99
CA LEU A 34 -12.28 3.92 4.92
C LEU A 34 -13.48 3.91 3.95
N GLU A 35 -14.62 3.31 4.30
CA GLU A 35 -15.79 3.19 3.42
C GLU A 35 -16.36 4.56 3.02
N HIS A 36 -16.13 5.57 3.82
CA HIS A 36 -16.56 6.94 3.55
C HIS A 36 -15.60 7.72 2.65
N TRP A 37 -14.51 7.10 2.21
CA TRP A 37 -13.59 7.65 1.21
C TRP A 37 -13.99 7.24 -0.19
N PHE A 38 -13.94 8.19 -1.13
CA PHE A 38 -13.99 7.88 -2.55
C PHE A 38 -12.56 7.65 -3.06
N ILE A 39 -12.23 6.41 -3.37
CA ILE A 39 -10.88 6.01 -3.77
C ILE A 39 -10.90 5.47 -5.19
N GLU A 40 -10.12 6.10 -6.07
CA GLU A 40 -9.90 5.63 -7.43
C GLU A 40 -8.66 4.73 -7.46
N PRO A 41 -8.80 3.43 -7.77
CA PRO A 41 -7.65 2.55 -7.94
C PRO A 41 -7.06 2.66 -9.33
N ARG A 42 -5.75 2.61 -9.44
CA ARG A 42 -5.01 2.56 -10.69
C ARG A 42 -3.96 1.46 -10.64
N LEU A 43 -3.90 0.65 -11.69
CA LEU A 43 -2.87 -0.36 -11.88
C LEU A 43 -2.06 0.04 -13.11
N VAL A 44 -0.80 0.41 -12.92
CA VAL A 44 0.02 1.06 -13.95
C VAL A 44 1.35 0.32 -14.18
N ASP A 45 1.92 0.49 -15.36
CA ASP A 45 3.21 -0.13 -15.69
C ASP A 45 4.40 0.69 -15.15
N GLU A 46 4.26 2.02 -15.15
CA GLU A 46 5.26 2.96 -14.64
C GLU A 46 4.65 3.87 -13.59
N LEU A 47 5.38 4.10 -12.51
CA LEU A 47 4.93 4.93 -11.41
C LEU A 47 6.10 5.69 -10.80
N LYS A 48 5.95 7.00 -10.69
CA LYS A 48 6.92 7.90 -10.07
C LYS A 48 6.28 8.63 -8.89
N ASP A 49 7.04 8.80 -7.83
CA ASP A 49 6.64 9.63 -6.70
C ASP A 49 6.80 11.13 -7.02
N THR A 50 6.51 11.98 -6.04
CA THR A 50 6.61 13.44 -6.19
C THR A 50 8.03 13.93 -6.43
N ASP A 51 9.04 13.17 -6.05
CA ASP A 51 10.46 13.47 -6.25
C ASP A 51 10.99 12.95 -7.60
N GLY A 52 10.15 12.25 -8.36
CA GLY A 52 10.50 11.66 -9.65
C GLY A 52 11.17 10.29 -9.55
N ASP A 53 11.20 9.70 -8.37
CA ASP A 53 11.77 8.38 -8.14
C ASP A 53 10.73 7.28 -8.43
N ASP A 54 11.19 6.15 -8.95
CA ASP A 54 10.35 4.98 -9.15
C ASP A 54 9.82 4.46 -7.81
N CYS A 55 8.54 4.15 -7.76
CA CYS A 55 7.90 3.57 -6.58
C CYS A 55 6.94 2.45 -6.98
N TRP A 56 6.60 1.61 -6.00
CA TRP A 56 5.63 0.53 -6.19
C TRP A 56 4.18 0.96 -6.00
N GLY A 57 3.96 1.95 -5.15
CA GLY A 57 2.65 2.50 -4.86
C GLY A 57 2.69 3.99 -4.62
N LEU A 58 1.55 4.64 -4.79
CA LEU A 58 1.39 6.06 -4.55
C LEU A 58 -0.05 6.36 -4.15
N ASN A 59 -0.21 7.12 -3.08
CA ASN A 59 -1.49 7.69 -2.67
C ASN A 59 -1.44 9.19 -2.87
N THR A 60 -2.37 9.70 -3.66
CA THR A 60 -2.63 11.14 -3.79
C THR A 60 -4.02 11.40 -3.25
N ASN A 61 -4.13 12.20 -2.18
CA ASN A 61 -5.41 12.39 -1.53
C ASN A 61 -5.70 13.84 -1.18
N GLU A 62 -6.98 14.11 -0.99
CA GLU A 62 -7.53 15.35 -0.50
C GLU A 62 -8.40 15.03 0.72
N GLN A 63 -7.99 15.55 1.89
CA GLN A 63 -8.55 15.18 3.18
C GLN A 63 -9.95 15.73 3.44
N VAL A 64 -10.24 16.94 2.98
CA VAL A 64 -11.50 17.63 3.28
C VAL A 64 -12.67 16.87 2.65
N ASN A 65 -12.55 16.53 1.38
CA ASN A 65 -13.60 15.81 0.64
C ASN A 65 -13.43 14.27 0.70
N ARG A 66 -12.34 13.78 1.29
CA ARG A 66 -12.05 12.34 1.42
C ARG A 66 -12.01 11.64 0.06
N VAL A 67 -11.24 12.20 -0.83
CA VAL A 67 -11.00 11.67 -2.18
C VAL A 67 -9.54 11.27 -2.30
N ALA A 68 -9.28 10.12 -2.87
CA ALA A 68 -7.91 9.64 -3.07
C ALA A 68 -7.78 8.90 -4.40
N THR A 69 -6.58 8.92 -4.95
CA THR A 69 -6.15 8.04 -6.03
C THR A 69 -5.05 7.13 -5.47
N VAL A 70 -5.27 5.83 -5.54
CA VAL A 70 -4.29 4.83 -5.13
C VAL A 70 -3.78 4.12 -6.38
N SER A 71 -2.52 4.35 -6.69
CA SER A 71 -1.84 3.75 -7.84
C SER A 71 -0.88 2.66 -7.37
N ILE A 72 -0.90 1.52 -8.03
CA ILE A 72 0.06 0.42 -7.81
C ILE A 72 0.73 0.09 -9.13
N ARG A 73 2.06 0.04 -9.09
CA ARG A 73 2.86 -0.39 -10.25
C ARG A 73 2.82 -1.91 -10.34
N LYS A 74 2.57 -2.43 -11.52
CA LYS A 74 2.64 -3.87 -11.78
C LYS A 74 4.04 -4.40 -11.50
N PHE A 75 4.11 -5.63 -11.00
CA PHE A 75 5.37 -6.31 -10.78
C PHE A 75 6.20 -6.39 -12.08
N MET A 76 7.50 -6.09 -11.98
CA MET A 76 8.44 -6.19 -13.10
C MET A 76 9.51 -7.23 -12.76
N PRO A 77 9.47 -8.41 -13.40
CA PRO A 77 10.50 -9.44 -13.21
C PRO A 77 11.91 -8.90 -13.53
N GLY A 78 12.90 -9.33 -12.77
CA GLY A 78 14.29 -8.90 -12.91
C GLY A 78 14.62 -7.57 -12.24
N ARG A 79 13.63 -6.71 -12.00
CA ARG A 79 13.79 -5.44 -11.29
C ARG A 79 13.29 -5.51 -9.86
N ASP A 80 12.07 -5.99 -9.67
CA ASP A 80 11.44 -5.99 -8.35
C ASP A 80 11.86 -7.18 -7.47
N ASP A 81 12.27 -8.29 -8.08
CA ASP A 81 12.69 -9.50 -7.38
C ASP A 81 14.11 -9.43 -6.78
N VAL A 82 14.92 -8.43 -7.17
CA VAL A 82 16.26 -8.21 -6.60
C VAL A 82 16.26 -7.23 -5.42
N ALA A 83 15.14 -6.57 -5.16
CA ALA A 83 15.02 -5.66 -4.02
C ALA A 83 15.10 -6.43 -2.69
N PRO A 84 15.66 -5.82 -1.61
CA PRO A 84 15.70 -6.46 -0.30
C PRO A 84 14.32 -6.87 0.21
N LYS A 85 13.32 -6.03 -0.02
CA LYS A 85 11.92 -6.31 0.27
C LYS A 85 11.23 -6.89 -0.95
N LYS A 86 10.43 -7.95 -0.74
CA LYS A 86 9.63 -8.54 -1.81
C LYS A 86 8.52 -7.60 -2.26
N TYR A 87 8.28 -7.56 -3.56
CA TYR A 87 7.05 -6.99 -4.08
C TYR A 87 5.87 -7.85 -3.63
N CYS A 88 4.89 -7.22 -2.99
CA CYS A 88 3.63 -7.84 -2.60
C CYS A 88 2.50 -6.84 -2.84
N ALA A 89 1.71 -7.06 -3.88
CA ALA A 89 0.70 -6.10 -4.32
C ALA A 89 -0.32 -5.79 -3.22
N GLU A 90 -0.77 -6.78 -2.48
CA GLU A 90 -1.73 -6.59 -1.39
C GLU A 90 -1.13 -5.75 -0.25
N GLN A 91 0.12 -5.99 0.12
CA GLN A 91 0.79 -5.21 1.16
C GLN A 91 0.99 -3.75 0.71
N ILE A 92 1.35 -3.53 -0.55
CA ILE A 92 1.49 -2.20 -1.14
C ILE A 92 0.14 -1.47 -1.11
N LEU A 93 -0.95 -2.17 -1.48
CA LEU A 93 -2.29 -1.63 -1.43
C LEU A 93 -2.68 -1.17 -0.02
N VAL A 94 -2.44 -1.99 0.99
CA VAL A 94 -2.70 -1.64 2.40
C VAL A 94 -1.86 -0.43 2.82
N HIS A 95 -0.59 -0.41 2.46
CA HIS A 95 0.30 0.73 2.72
C HIS A 95 -0.30 2.03 2.15
N GLU A 96 -0.69 2.03 0.89
CA GLU A 96 -1.23 3.23 0.25
C GLU A 96 -2.59 3.64 0.84
N LEU A 97 -3.45 2.69 1.18
CA LEU A 97 -4.72 2.99 1.85
C LEU A 97 -4.52 3.61 3.24
N LEU A 98 -3.51 3.18 3.99
CA LEU A 98 -3.18 3.76 5.29
C LEU A 98 -2.81 5.24 5.21
N HIS A 99 -2.25 5.70 4.11
CA HIS A 99 -1.95 7.12 3.92
C HIS A 99 -3.21 8.01 3.97
N CYS A 100 -4.38 7.49 3.67
CA CYS A 100 -5.63 8.23 3.85
C CYS A 100 -5.85 8.64 5.32
N ASN A 101 -5.38 7.85 6.28
CA ASN A 101 -5.54 8.11 7.71
C ASN A 101 -4.40 8.95 8.31
N TYR A 102 -3.23 8.99 7.70
CA TYR A 102 -2.03 9.55 8.33
C TYR A 102 -1.44 10.80 7.68
N ASN A 103 -1.91 11.19 6.50
CA ASN A 103 -1.35 12.32 5.75
C ASN A 103 -1.66 13.72 6.33
N TRP A 104 -2.63 13.83 7.21
CA TRP A 104 -3.05 15.12 7.76
C TRP A 104 -1.97 15.79 8.63
N LEU A 105 -1.06 15.01 9.20
CA LEU A 105 0.04 15.54 10.02
C LEU A 105 1.13 16.22 9.20
N GLN A 106 1.27 15.90 7.92
CA GLN A 106 2.36 16.40 7.07
C GLN A 106 2.17 17.85 6.62
N LYS A 107 0.93 18.34 6.56
CA LYS A 107 0.63 19.68 6.00
C LYS A 107 1.02 20.86 6.88
N ASP A 108 1.19 20.64 8.18
CA ASP A 108 1.41 21.70 9.17
C ASP A 108 2.86 21.92 9.55
N TYR A 109 3.78 21.07 9.08
CA TYR A 109 5.21 21.16 9.40
C TYR A 109 6.01 21.61 8.20
N LYS A 110 6.74 22.72 8.36
CA LYS A 110 7.70 23.24 7.38
C LYS A 110 9.11 22.95 7.88
N ASP A 111 10.07 22.78 6.96
CA ASP A 111 11.51 22.62 7.23
C ASP A 111 11.96 21.19 7.59
N HIS A 112 13.05 21.07 8.35
CA HIS A 112 13.67 19.79 8.74
C HIS A 112 12.74 18.88 9.54
N ALA A 113 11.85 19.46 10.33
CA ALA A 113 10.86 18.71 11.08
C ALA A 113 9.89 17.96 10.15
N ALA A 114 9.45 18.60 9.06
CA ALA A 114 8.58 17.97 8.08
C ALA A 114 9.21 16.73 7.45
N ALA A 115 10.48 16.81 7.07
CA ALA A 115 11.22 15.67 6.51
C ALA A 115 11.34 14.51 7.51
N TYR A 116 11.63 14.83 8.78
CA TYR A 116 11.71 13.83 9.84
C TYR A 116 10.36 13.12 10.07
N PHE A 117 9.27 13.89 10.18
CA PHE A 117 7.94 13.33 10.37
C PHE A 117 7.49 12.50 9.17
N ASP A 118 7.82 12.92 7.96
CA ASP A 118 7.54 12.16 6.74
C ASP A 118 8.19 10.77 6.76
N ILE A 119 9.48 10.71 7.11
CA ILE A 119 10.20 9.44 7.25
C ILE A 119 9.56 8.57 8.33
N LYS A 120 9.22 9.14 9.48
CA LYS A 120 8.59 8.39 10.59
C LYS A 120 7.19 7.89 10.23
N ASP A 121 6.39 8.69 9.54
CA ASP A 121 5.08 8.28 9.04
C ASP A 121 5.20 7.12 8.07
N HIS A 122 6.12 7.17 7.11
CA HIS A 122 6.36 6.08 6.18
C HIS A 122 6.79 4.80 6.88
N GLN A 123 7.66 4.90 7.89
CA GLN A 123 8.07 3.75 8.69
C GLN A 123 6.88 3.14 9.44
N GLN A 124 6.03 3.97 10.05
CA GLN A 124 4.85 3.51 10.78
C GLN A 124 3.83 2.85 9.84
N VAL A 125 3.54 3.48 8.72
CA VAL A 125 2.61 2.96 7.71
C VAL A 125 3.10 1.61 7.19
N GLU A 126 4.40 1.49 6.89
CA GLU A 126 5.00 0.24 6.42
C GLU A 126 4.88 -0.89 7.45
N LEU A 127 5.21 -0.61 8.72
CA LEU A 127 5.10 -1.59 9.79
C LEU A 127 3.65 -2.01 10.04
N MET A 128 2.71 -1.09 9.97
CA MET A 128 1.29 -1.39 10.10
C MET A 128 0.76 -2.22 8.95
N ALA A 129 1.15 -1.91 7.71
CA ALA A 129 0.77 -2.68 6.54
C ALA A 129 1.28 -4.13 6.65
N GLU A 130 2.54 -4.32 6.99
CA GLU A 130 3.11 -5.65 7.24
C GLU A 130 2.34 -6.39 8.34
N ALA A 131 2.08 -5.73 9.47
CA ALA A 131 1.39 -6.34 10.61
C ALA A 131 -0.03 -6.80 10.26
N LEU A 132 -0.77 -6.00 9.48
CA LEU A 132 -2.12 -6.33 9.04
C LEU A 132 -2.13 -7.54 8.09
N ILE A 133 -1.19 -7.60 7.16
CA ILE A 133 -1.05 -8.75 6.26
C ILE A 133 -0.62 -10.00 7.04
N MET A 134 0.34 -9.88 7.96
CA MET A 134 0.76 -10.98 8.82
C MET A 134 -0.41 -11.54 9.63
N ALA A 135 -1.23 -10.67 10.20
CA ALA A 135 -2.40 -11.06 10.98
C ALA A 135 -3.45 -11.77 10.12
N LYS A 136 -3.74 -11.24 8.93
CA LYS A 136 -4.73 -11.83 8.02
C LYS A 136 -4.35 -13.24 7.56
N TYR A 137 -3.07 -13.46 7.26
CA TYR A 137 -2.59 -14.70 6.65
C TYR A 137 -1.77 -15.58 7.59
N ASN A 138 -1.65 -15.20 8.85
CA ASN A 138 -0.83 -15.90 9.86
C ASN A 138 0.61 -16.12 9.39
N LEU A 139 1.26 -15.05 8.96
CA LEU A 139 2.61 -15.07 8.42
C LEU A 139 3.61 -14.48 9.41
N LYS A 140 4.89 -14.82 9.24
CA LYS A 140 6.01 -14.20 9.93
C LYS A 140 6.56 -13.04 9.07
N ARG A 141 7.21 -12.09 9.72
CA ARG A 141 7.73 -10.89 9.07
C ARG A 141 8.76 -11.16 7.96
N ASP A 142 9.52 -12.24 8.09
CA ASP A 142 10.51 -12.65 7.09
C ASP A 142 9.89 -12.97 5.72
N PHE A 143 8.58 -13.23 5.66
CA PHE A 143 7.85 -13.40 4.41
C PHE A 143 8.04 -12.22 3.44
N PHE A 144 8.17 -10.99 3.95
CA PHE A 144 8.26 -9.78 3.12
C PHE A 144 9.65 -9.49 2.57
N TYR A 145 10.64 -10.30 2.90
CA TYR A 145 12.03 -10.01 2.55
C TYR A 145 12.63 -11.13 1.71
N ASN A 146 13.43 -10.75 0.72
CA ASN A 146 14.23 -11.70 -0.04
C ASN A 146 15.35 -12.23 0.86
N LYS A 147 15.58 -13.55 0.80
CA LYS A 147 16.70 -14.16 1.52
C LYS A 147 18.01 -13.63 0.93
N LYS A 148 18.92 -13.23 1.80
CA LYS A 148 20.30 -12.97 1.40
C LYS A 148 20.99 -14.31 1.19
N ASP A 149 21.57 -14.49 0.03
CA ASP A 149 22.44 -15.64 -0.26
C ASP A 149 23.76 -15.51 0.52
#